data_513ca4b00e982fc76c81d6b99a784bef
#
_entry.id   513ca4b00e982fc76c81d6b99a784bef
#
_cell.length_a   1.000
_cell.length_b   1.000
_cell.length_c   1.000
_cell.angle_alpha   90.00
_cell.angle_beta   90.00
_cell.angle_gamma   90.00
#
_symmetry.space_group_name_H-M   'P 1'
#
loop_
_entity.id
_entity.type
_entity.pdbx_description
1 polymer ?
#
loop_
_entity_poly.entity_id
_entity_poly.type
_entity_poly.pdbx_seq_one_letter_code
_entity_poly.pdbx_strand_id
1 'polypeptide(L)'
;TFATGTPVSNSMVELYTIMRYLQYDTLQKLHLGHFDSWAASFGETVTAIELSPEGTGYRAKTRFARFFNLPELISLFKESADVQTADMLNLPVPEAEYINEVLKPSETQQEMVSSFADRAERVRNGNVDPRTDNMLKITNDGRKLALDQRLINDLLPDEPESKVNLCVENAYQVWEES
;
A
#
# COMPACT_ATOMS: atom_id res chain seq x y z
N THR A 1 18.25 19.45 3.53
CA THR A 1 17.85 18.93 2.23
C THR A 1 17.20 17.58 2.41
N PHE A 2 16.06 17.35 1.75
CA PHE A 2 15.37 16.07 1.71
C PHE A 2 15.40 15.59 0.26
N ALA A 3 15.66 14.30 0.05
CA ALA A 3 15.62 13.68 -1.27
C ALA A 3 14.76 12.41 -1.19
N THR A 4 13.85 12.25 -2.12
CA THR A 4 12.98 11.09 -2.21
C THR A 4 12.51 10.87 -3.65
N GLY A 5 12.38 9.61 -4.06
CA GLY A 5 11.73 9.24 -5.32
C GLY A 5 10.19 9.12 -5.21
N THR A 6 9.64 9.17 -3.99
CA THR A 6 8.21 8.96 -3.72
C THR A 6 7.72 9.96 -2.68
N PRO A 7 7.57 11.25 -3.03
CA PRO A 7 7.13 12.28 -2.09
C PRO A 7 5.70 12.04 -1.57
N VAL A 8 4.89 11.33 -2.33
CA VAL A 8 3.54 10.90 -1.95
C VAL A 8 3.42 9.40 -2.25
N SER A 9 3.32 8.57 -1.23
CA SER A 9 3.26 7.11 -1.39
C SER A 9 1.94 6.50 -0.93
N ASN A 10 1.47 6.85 0.27
CA ASN A 10 0.29 6.23 0.87
C ASN A 10 -0.90 7.19 0.96
N SER A 11 -0.65 8.47 1.12
CA SER A 11 -1.69 9.47 1.32
C SER A 11 -1.27 10.85 0.80
N MET A 12 -2.22 11.55 0.21
CA MET A 12 -2.04 12.94 -0.23
C MET A 12 -1.67 13.89 0.92
N VAL A 13 -1.96 13.50 2.16
CA VAL A 13 -1.57 14.24 3.39
C VAL A 13 -0.05 14.32 3.55
N GLU A 14 0.68 13.37 2.98
CA GLU A 14 2.16 13.37 3.03
C GLU A 14 2.75 14.61 2.35
N LEU A 15 2.16 15.04 1.22
CA LEU A 15 2.59 16.25 0.54
C LEU A 15 2.42 17.50 1.43
N TYR A 16 1.27 17.63 2.11
CA TYR A 16 1.07 18.71 3.07
C TYR A 16 2.13 18.69 4.18
N THR A 17 2.44 17.51 4.70
CA THR A 17 3.47 17.35 5.74
C THR A 17 4.83 17.82 5.24
N ILE A 18 5.23 17.44 4.03
CA ILE A 18 6.48 17.90 3.40
C ILE A 18 6.47 19.42 3.23
N MET A 19 5.40 19.99 2.70
CA MET A 19 5.27 21.44 2.52
C MET A 19 5.35 22.19 3.85
N ARG A 20 4.81 21.64 4.93
CA ARG A 20 4.96 22.22 6.28
C ARG A 20 6.41 22.29 6.74
N TYR A 21 7.22 21.30 6.41
CA TYR A 21 8.64 21.32 6.75
C TYR A 21 9.46 22.25 5.86
N LEU A 22 9.13 22.36 4.59
CA LEU A 22 9.94 23.08 3.61
C LEU A 22 9.55 24.55 3.44
N GLN A 23 8.25 24.87 3.59
CA GLN A 23 7.73 26.21 3.23
C GLN A 23 6.61 26.68 4.18
N TYR A 24 6.78 26.46 5.49
CA TYR A 24 5.77 26.80 6.48
C TYR A 24 5.36 28.28 6.45
N ASP A 25 6.33 29.18 6.31
CA ASP A 25 6.06 30.64 6.28
C ASP A 25 5.22 31.04 5.05
N THR A 26 5.45 30.40 3.90
CA THR A 26 4.65 30.61 2.69
C THR A 26 3.23 30.11 2.91
N LEU A 27 3.07 28.92 3.50
CA LEU A 27 1.74 28.38 3.83
C LEU A 27 0.98 29.29 4.81
N GLN A 28 1.65 29.88 5.80
CA GLN A 28 1.04 30.83 6.73
C GLN A 28 0.57 32.12 6.02
N LYS A 29 1.39 32.69 5.15
CA LYS A 29 1.05 33.89 4.36
C LYS A 29 -0.16 33.66 3.46
N LEU A 30 -0.33 32.44 2.95
CA LEU A 30 -1.45 32.04 2.09
C LEU A 30 -2.66 31.52 2.87
N HIS A 31 -2.64 31.55 4.19
CA HIS A 31 -3.66 30.98 5.06
C HIS A 31 -3.88 29.46 4.89
N LEU A 32 -2.86 28.75 4.40
CA LEU A 32 -2.84 27.31 4.17
C LEU A 32 -2.07 26.53 5.25
N GLY A 33 -1.71 27.21 6.35
CA GLY A 33 -0.92 26.63 7.44
C GLY A 33 -1.65 25.54 8.23
N HIS A 34 -3.00 25.54 8.23
CA HIS A 34 -3.81 24.48 8.79
C HIS A 34 -4.18 23.45 7.71
N PHE A 35 -4.17 22.17 8.10
CA PHE A 35 -4.48 21.08 7.17
C PHE A 35 -5.83 21.23 6.49
N ASP A 36 -6.87 21.60 7.24
CA ASP A 36 -8.22 21.72 6.69
C ASP A 36 -8.31 22.80 5.60
N SER A 37 -7.62 23.93 5.77
CA SER A 37 -7.55 24.99 4.77
C SER A 37 -6.81 24.53 3.51
N TRP A 38 -5.69 23.87 3.68
CA TRP A 38 -4.92 23.29 2.57
C TRP A 38 -5.72 22.21 1.84
N ALA A 39 -6.35 21.31 2.60
CA ALA A 39 -7.17 20.23 2.07
C ALA A 39 -8.40 20.75 1.30
N ALA A 40 -9.05 21.82 1.81
CA ALA A 40 -10.15 22.46 1.11
C ALA A 40 -9.71 23.12 -0.22
N SER A 41 -8.44 23.54 -0.31
CA SER A 41 -7.90 24.21 -1.51
C SER A 41 -7.38 23.23 -2.57
N PHE A 42 -6.92 22.04 -2.17
CA PHE A 42 -6.19 21.13 -3.06
C PHE A 42 -6.66 19.68 -3.04
N GLY A 43 -7.55 19.32 -2.12
CA GLY A 43 -7.96 17.93 -1.93
C GLY A 43 -9.45 17.69 -2.22
N GLU A 44 -9.73 16.65 -2.97
CA GLU A 44 -11.07 16.14 -3.19
C GLU A 44 -11.27 14.83 -2.46
N THR A 45 -12.32 14.73 -1.66
CA THR A 45 -12.69 13.49 -1.00
C THR A 45 -13.66 12.68 -1.86
N VAL A 46 -13.37 11.38 -1.98
CA VAL A 46 -14.24 10.44 -2.69
C VAL A 46 -14.68 9.36 -1.71
N THR A 47 -15.99 9.09 -1.70
CA THR A 47 -16.55 7.94 -0.98
C THR A 47 -16.70 6.77 -1.93
N ALA A 48 -15.96 5.71 -1.67
CA ALA A 48 -16.05 4.46 -2.42
C ALA A 48 -16.62 3.35 -1.55
N ILE A 49 -17.34 2.44 -2.17
CA ILE A 49 -17.76 1.19 -1.56
C ILE A 49 -16.64 0.18 -1.74
N GLU A 50 -16.07 -0.27 -0.65
CA GLU A 50 -14.96 -1.22 -0.62
C GLU A 50 -15.40 -2.53 0.04
N LEU A 51 -14.81 -3.63 -0.39
CA LEU A 51 -14.94 -4.89 0.33
C LEU A 51 -14.36 -4.69 1.74
N SER A 52 -15.08 -5.17 2.75
CA SER A 52 -14.55 -5.12 4.11
C SER A 52 -13.29 -5.98 4.22
N PRO A 53 -12.32 -5.64 5.10
CA PRO A 53 -11.09 -6.43 5.27
C PRO A 53 -11.37 -7.90 5.62
N GLU A 54 -12.52 -8.17 6.21
CA GLU A 54 -12.98 -9.50 6.59
C GLU A 54 -13.50 -10.33 5.40
N GLY A 55 -13.70 -9.69 4.22
CA GLY A 55 -14.24 -10.37 3.03
C GLY A 55 -15.74 -10.65 3.09
N THR A 56 -16.44 -10.29 4.16
CA THR A 56 -17.84 -10.69 4.43
C THR A 56 -18.88 -9.61 4.10
N GLY A 57 -18.49 -8.48 3.53
CA GLY A 57 -19.43 -7.41 3.19
C GLY A 57 -18.74 -6.18 2.58
N TYR A 58 -19.54 -5.17 2.35
CA TYR A 58 -19.08 -3.89 1.78
C TYR A 58 -19.21 -2.78 2.81
N ARG A 59 -18.26 -1.84 2.78
CA ARG A 59 -18.30 -0.62 3.60
C ARG A 59 -18.06 0.61 2.74
N ALA A 60 -18.76 1.69 3.05
CA ALA A 60 -18.45 3.00 2.49
C ALA A 60 -17.23 3.59 3.22
N LYS A 61 -16.21 4.01 2.47
CA LYS A 61 -15.05 4.69 3.02
C LYS A 61 -14.75 5.95 2.24
N THR A 62 -14.71 7.07 2.95
CA THR A 62 -14.33 8.37 2.39
C THR A 62 -12.83 8.56 2.57
N ARG A 63 -12.15 8.91 1.49
CA ARG A 63 -10.71 9.21 1.48
C ARG A 63 -10.43 10.45 0.65
N PHE A 64 -9.32 11.12 0.94
CA PHE A 64 -8.69 11.98 -0.04
C PHE A 64 -8.21 11.13 -1.21
N ALA A 65 -8.83 11.28 -2.38
CA ALA A 65 -8.56 10.41 -3.53
C ALA A 65 -7.98 11.18 -4.71
N ARG A 66 -8.17 12.48 -4.77
CA ARG A 66 -7.71 13.29 -5.89
C ARG A 66 -7.17 14.63 -5.40
N PHE A 67 -6.18 15.14 -6.13
CA PHE A 67 -5.84 16.55 -6.08
C PHE A 67 -6.72 17.31 -7.07
N PHE A 68 -7.26 18.44 -6.65
CA PHE A 68 -7.75 19.44 -7.56
C PHE A 68 -6.86 20.68 -7.47
N ASN A 69 -7.03 21.63 -8.38
CA ASN A 69 -6.19 22.83 -8.45
C ASN A 69 -4.68 22.49 -8.50
N LEU A 70 -4.37 21.42 -9.24
CA LEU A 70 -3.02 20.84 -9.31
C LEU A 70 -1.96 21.82 -9.85
N PRO A 71 -2.24 22.70 -10.84
CA PRO A 71 -1.26 23.67 -11.31
C PRO A 71 -0.75 24.61 -10.22
N GLU A 72 -1.63 25.13 -9.39
CA GLU A 72 -1.27 26.01 -8.27
C GLU A 72 -0.53 25.25 -7.18
N LEU A 73 -0.97 24.04 -6.86
CA LEU A 73 -0.29 23.18 -5.89
C LEU A 73 1.15 22.88 -6.31
N ILE A 74 1.35 22.49 -7.57
CA ILE A 74 2.67 22.19 -8.11
C ILE A 74 3.52 23.44 -8.19
N SER A 75 2.96 24.59 -8.61
CA SER A 75 3.67 25.87 -8.62
C SER A 75 4.17 26.25 -7.22
N LEU A 76 3.27 26.14 -6.23
CA LEU A 76 3.60 26.40 -4.83
C LEU A 76 4.68 25.46 -4.30
N PHE A 77 4.60 24.17 -4.60
CA PHE A 77 5.57 23.17 -4.16
C PHE A 77 6.96 23.41 -4.78
N LYS A 78 7.00 23.77 -6.06
CA LYS A 78 8.25 24.06 -6.79
C LYS A 78 9.00 25.29 -6.28
N GLU A 79 8.39 26.18 -5.49
CA GLU A 79 9.11 27.26 -4.82
C GLU A 79 10.18 26.75 -3.83
N SER A 80 9.97 25.55 -3.27
CA SER A 80 10.85 24.96 -2.26
C SER A 80 11.46 23.61 -2.65
N ALA A 81 11.04 23.05 -3.79
CA ALA A 81 11.43 21.72 -4.23
C ALA A 81 11.88 21.72 -5.71
N ASP A 82 12.98 21.04 -5.97
CA ASP A 82 13.37 20.65 -7.33
C ASP A 82 12.71 19.31 -7.67
N VAL A 83 11.89 19.31 -8.71
CA VAL A 83 11.12 18.14 -9.14
C VAL A 83 11.64 17.68 -10.49
N GLN A 84 12.25 16.50 -10.50
CA GLN A 84 12.78 15.85 -11.69
C GLN A 84 11.95 14.58 -11.96
N THR A 85 11.34 14.49 -13.13
CA THR A 85 10.63 13.28 -13.58
C THR A 85 11.56 12.37 -14.37
N ALA A 86 11.19 11.09 -14.52
CA ALA A 86 11.97 10.12 -15.30
C ALA A 86 12.25 10.61 -16.73
N ASP A 87 11.26 11.25 -17.35
CA ASP A 87 11.39 11.81 -18.71
C ASP A 87 12.41 12.97 -18.81
N MET A 88 12.56 13.75 -17.72
CA MET A 88 13.53 14.86 -17.66
C MET A 88 14.96 14.35 -17.45
N LEU A 89 15.10 13.22 -16.75
CA LEU A 89 16.41 12.67 -16.36
C LEU A 89 17.10 11.89 -17.49
N ASN A 90 16.35 11.49 -18.52
CA ASN A 90 16.87 10.75 -19.67
C ASN A 90 17.75 9.54 -19.28
N LEU A 91 17.33 8.83 -18.24
CA LEU A 91 18.08 7.70 -17.67
C LEU A 91 18.09 6.52 -18.65
N PRO A 92 19.19 5.78 -18.74
CA PRO A 92 19.23 4.52 -19.48
C PRO A 92 18.40 3.46 -18.74
N VAL A 93 17.11 3.37 -19.07
CA VAL A 93 16.21 2.39 -18.48
C VAL A 93 16.19 1.16 -19.40
N PRO A 94 16.46 -0.05 -18.90
CA PRO A 94 16.35 -1.26 -19.70
C PRO A 94 14.90 -1.49 -20.14
N GLU A 95 14.73 -2.04 -21.32
CA GLU A 95 13.43 -2.53 -21.77
C GLU A 95 13.00 -3.70 -20.87
N ALA A 96 11.80 -3.65 -20.32
CA ALA A 96 11.30 -4.64 -19.38
C ALA A 96 10.05 -5.32 -19.92
N GLU A 97 10.06 -6.65 -19.90
CA GLU A 97 8.87 -7.47 -20.14
C GLU A 97 8.24 -7.85 -18.79
N TYR A 98 6.94 -7.60 -18.65
CA TYR A 98 6.20 -7.91 -17.43
C TYR A 98 5.36 -9.17 -17.63
N ILE A 99 5.77 -10.27 -16.98
CA ILE A 99 5.06 -11.56 -17.03
C ILE A 99 4.32 -11.75 -15.71
N ASN A 100 3.00 -11.93 -15.80
CA ASN A 100 2.16 -12.21 -14.64
C ASN A 100 1.90 -13.71 -14.52
N GLU A 101 2.45 -14.32 -13.48
CA GLU A 101 2.20 -15.72 -13.16
C GLU A 101 1.17 -15.83 -12.03
N VAL A 102 0.13 -16.62 -12.26
CA VAL A 102 -0.98 -16.78 -11.32
C VAL A 102 -1.05 -18.23 -10.85
N LEU A 103 -0.88 -18.43 -9.56
CA LEU A 103 -1.01 -19.74 -8.91
C LEU A 103 -2.41 -19.90 -8.32
N LYS A 104 -2.89 -21.13 -8.33
CA LYS A 104 -4.14 -21.49 -7.66
C LYS A 104 -3.87 -21.81 -6.18
N PRO A 105 -4.74 -21.34 -5.26
CA PRO A 105 -4.58 -21.69 -3.86
C PRO A 105 -4.84 -23.18 -3.63
N SER A 106 -4.03 -23.81 -2.78
CA SER A 106 -4.24 -25.18 -2.32
C SER A 106 -5.48 -25.28 -1.43
N GLU A 107 -6.00 -26.51 -1.22
CA GLU A 107 -7.12 -26.75 -0.31
C GLU A 107 -6.80 -26.27 1.11
N THR A 108 -5.59 -26.54 1.60
CA THR A 108 -5.12 -26.08 2.90
C THR A 108 -5.13 -24.55 3.00
N GLN A 109 -4.68 -23.85 1.96
CA GLN A 109 -4.72 -22.39 1.92
C GLN A 109 -6.17 -21.86 1.97
N GLN A 110 -7.09 -22.49 1.26
CA GLN A 110 -8.51 -22.11 1.26
C GLN A 110 -9.15 -22.29 2.64
N GLU A 111 -8.87 -23.39 3.34
CA GLU A 111 -9.34 -23.65 4.71
C GLU A 111 -8.77 -22.60 5.69
N MET A 112 -7.48 -22.29 5.57
CA MET A 112 -6.86 -21.27 6.41
C MET A 112 -7.46 -19.88 6.18
N VAL A 113 -7.75 -19.50 4.93
CA VAL A 113 -8.43 -18.23 4.63
C VAL A 113 -9.82 -18.19 5.28
N SER A 114 -10.57 -19.28 5.24
CA SER A 114 -11.87 -19.37 5.94
C SER A 114 -11.71 -19.15 7.45
N SER A 115 -10.67 -19.72 8.06
CA SER A 115 -10.38 -19.50 9.48
C SER A 115 -10.06 -18.04 9.82
N PHE A 116 -9.46 -17.28 8.89
CA PHE A 116 -9.19 -15.85 9.08
C PHE A 116 -10.49 -15.02 9.12
N ALA A 117 -11.50 -15.39 8.33
CA ALA A 117 -12.81 -14.74 8.40
C ALA A 117 -13.46 -14.94 9.78
N ASP A 118 -13.42 -16.15 10.32
CA ASP A 118 -13.94 -16.44 11.67
C ASP A 118 -13.17 -15.69 12.76
N ARG A 119 -11.84 -15.61 12.63
CA ARG A 119 -10.99 -14.83 13.55
C ARG A 119 -11.34 -13.34 13.50
N ALA A 120 -11.50 -12.79 12.29
CA ALA A 120 -11.85 -11.38 12.08
C ALA A 120 -13.22 -11.05 12.69
N GLU A 121 -14.19 -11.94 12.56
CA GLU A 121 -15.51 -11.78 13.17
C GLU A 121 -15.42 -11.79 14.71
N ARG A 122 -14.66 -12.68 15.31
CA ARG A 122 -14.44 -12.70 16.77
C ARG A 122 -13.78 -11.43 17.28
N VAL A 123 -12.76 -10.93 16.57
CA VAL A 123 -12.09 -9.65 16.90
C VAL A 123 -13.08 -8.49 16.81
N ARG A 124 -13.90 -8.43 15.76
CA ARG A 124 -14.90 -7.37 15.58
C ARG A 124 -15.95 -7.37 16.68
N ASN A 125 -16.37 -8.54 17.13
CA ASN A 125 -17.35 -8.71 18.20
C ASN A 125 -16.77 -8.51 19.61
N GLY A 126 -15.48 -8.19 19.73
CA GLY A 126 -14.81 -7.99 21.01
C GLY A 126 -14.62 -9.25 21.84
N ASN A 127 -14.75 -10.44 21.24
CA ASN A 127 -14.69 -11.73 21.90
C ASN A 127 -13.27 -12.29 22.09
N VAL A 128 -12.24 -11.48 21.75
CA VAL A 128 -10.83 -11.89 21.83
C VAL A 128 -10.01 -10.74 22.41
N ASP A 129 -9.07 -11.07 23.29
CA ASP A 129 -8.10 -10.09 23.79
C ASP A 129 -7.24 -9.57 22.61
N PRO A 130 -7.16 -8.26 22.37
CA PRO A 130 -6.35 -7.67 21.29
C PRO A 130 -4.86 -8.04 21.35
N ARG A 131 -4.36 -8.46 22.52
CA ARG A 131 -2.99 -8.98 22.67
C ARG A 131 -2.82 -10.39 22.11
N THR A 132 -3.90 -11.17 22.12
CA THR A 132 -3.90 -12.55 21.63
C THR A 132 -4.14 -12.58 20.12
N ASP A 133 -5.17 -11.88 19.64
CA ASP A 133 -5.50 -11.77 18.23
C ASP A 133 -6.10 -10.40 17.88
N ASN A 134 -5.78 -9.89 16.69
CA ASN A 134 -6.26 -8.60 16.23
C ASN A 134 -6.18 -8.53 14.68
N MET A 135 -6.83 -7.52 14.08
CA MET A 135 -6.88 -7.37 12.62
C MET A 135 -5.49 -7.24 11.97
N LEU A 136 -4.51 -6.62 12.65
CA LEU A 136 -3.16 -6.51 12.12
C LEU A 136 -2.48 -7.88 12.02
N LYS A 137 -2.63 -8.72 13.06
CA LYS A 137 -2.10 -10.09 13.08
C LYS A 137 -2.75 -10.94 11.98
N ILE A 138 -4.08 -10.90 11.87
CA ILE A 138 -4.83 -11.63 10.83
C ILE A 138 -4.38 -11.21 9.43
N THR A 139 -4.23 -9.91 9.17
CA THR A 139 -3.74 -9.40 7.89
C THR A 139 -2.31 -9.86 7.59
N ASN A 140 -1.45 -9.88 8.61
CA ASN A 140 -0.08 -10.35 8.46
C ASN A 140 -0.04 -11.87 8.17
N ASP A 141 -0.85 -12.65 8.87
CA ASP A 141 -0.99 -14.10 8.62
C ASP A 141 -1.50 -14.35 7.19
N GLY A 142 -2.47 -13.57 6.72
CA GLY A 142 -2.94 -13.65 5.33
C GLY A 142 -1.86 -13.35 4.30
N ARG A 143 -0.99 -12.35 4.55
CA ARG A 143 0.16 -12.07 3.68
C ARG A 143 1.16 -13.22 3.65
N LYS A 144 1.45 -13.81 4.80
CA LYS A 144 2.33 -14.98 4.92
C LYS A 144 1.76 -16.17 4.16
N LEU A 145 0.48 -16.48 4.39
CA LEU A 145 -0.21 -17.58 3.70
C LEU A 145 -0.19 -17.43 2.18
N ALA A 146 -0.36 -16.20 1.69
CA ALA A 146 -0.34 -15.91 0.26
C ALA A 146 1.02 -16.16 -0.40
N LEU A 147 2.10 -16.21 0.39
CA LEU A 147 3.45 -16.54 -0.08
C LEU A 147 3.73 -18.04 0.08
N ASP A 148 3.62 -18.52 1.30
CA ASP A 148 3.89 -19.92 1.67
C ASP A 148 3.26 -20.22 3.04
N GLN A 149 2.52 -21.33 3.13
CA GLN A 149 1.84 -21.75 4.36
C GLN A 149 2.81 -22.02 5.53
N ARG A 150 4.05 -22.42 5.26
CA ARG A 150 5.10 -22.65 6.27
C ARG A 150 5.51 -21.38 7.00
N LEU A 151 5.26 -20.20 6.43
CA LEU A 151 5.50 -18.92 7.12
C LEU A 151 4.53 -18.65 8.28
N ILE A 152 3.42 -19.41 8.35
CA ILE A 152 2.49 -19.37 9.47
C ILE A 152 2.81 -20.47 10.47
N ASN A 153 3.07 -21.67 9.96
CA ASN A 153 3.37 -22.84 10.75
C ASN A 153 4.40 -23.70 10.00
N ASP A 154 5.61 -23.78 10.52
CA ASP A 154 6.74 -24.52 9.94
C ASP A 154 6.57 -26.05 9.94
N LEU A 155 5.55 -26.55 10.67
CA LEU A 155 5.17 -27.97 10.64
C LEU A 155 4.28 -28.34 9.44
N LEU A 156 3.76 -27.36 8.70
CA LEU A 156 2.97 -27.65 7.50
C LEU A 156 3.88 -28.17 6.37
N PRO A 157 3.34 -29.06 5.52
CA PRO A 157 4.11 -29.58 4.40
C PRO A 157 4.48 -28.47 3.41
N ASP A 158 5.53 -28.73 2.63
CA ASP A 158 5.86 -27.90 1.48
C ASP A 158 4.72 -27.97 0.45
N GLU A 159 4.31 -26.81 -0.04
CA GLU A 159 3.36 -26.69 -1.15
C GLU A 159 4.15 -26.38 -2.43
N PRO A 160 4.30 -27.36 -3.34
CA PRO A 160 5.11 -27.18 -4.56
C PRO A 160 4.67 -25.98 -5.40
N GLU A 161 3.36 -25.69 -5.44
CA GLU A 161 2.79 -24.54 -6.15
C GLU A 161 2.73 -23.28 -5.30
N SER A 162 3.58 -23.13 -4.26
CA SER A 162 3.66 -21.89 -3.49
C SER A 162 4.35 -20.79 -4.31
N LYS A 163 4.02 -19.51 -4.02
CA LYS A 163 4.67 -18.37 -4.67
C LYS A 163 6.17 -18.32 -4.40
N VAL A 164 6.60 -18.80 -3.23
CA VAL A 164 8.02 -18.86 -2.88
C VAL A 164 8.73 -19.89 -3.77
N ASN A 165 8.17 -21.08 -3.93
CA ASN A 165 8.77 -22.13 -4.76
C ASN A 165 8.84 -21.70 -6.23
N LEU A 166 7.76 -21.12 -6.77
CA LEU A 166 7.76 -20.59 -8.14
C LEU A 166 8.81 -19.46 -8.32
N CYS A 167 8.93 -18.57 -7.35
CA CYS A 167 9.96 -17.52 -7.39
C CYS A 167 11.38 -18.11 -7.41
N VAL A 168 11.62 -19.15 -6.62
CA VAL A 168 12.92 -19.85 -6.59
C VAL A 168 13.20 -20.55 -7.91
N GLU A 169 12.21 -21.22 -8.50
CA GLU A 169 12.32 -21.87 -9.79
C GLU A 169 12.65 -20.89 -10.91
N ASN A 170 11.92 -19.79 -11.00
CA ASN A 170 12.18 -18.74 -11.99
C ASN A 170 13.57 -18.11 -11.79
N ALA A 171 13.97 -17.86 -10.56
CA ALA A 171 15.29 -17.31 -10.27
C ALA A 171 16.41 -18.31 -10.69
N TYR A 172 16.18 -19.59 -10.48
CA TYR A 172 17.12 -20.63 -10.88
C TYR A 172 17.23 -20.75 -12.41
N GLN A 173 16.11 -20.71 -13.14
CA GLN A 173 16.09 -20.72 -14.60
C GLN A 173 16.86 -19.52 -15.19
N VAL A 174 16.60 -18.31 -14.69
CA VAL A 174 17.33 -17.11 -15.13
C VAL A 174 18.84 -17.23 -14.85
N TRP A 175 19.21 -17.85 -13.73
CA TRP A 175 20.63 -18.07 -13.40
C TRP A 175 21.29 -19.11 -14.31
N GLU A 176 20.56 -20.17 -14.71
CA GLU A 176 21.12 -21.17 -15.65
C GLU A 176 21.32 -20.62 -17.08
N GLU A 177 20.47 -19.65 -17.49
CA GLU A 177 20.50 -19.03 -18.81
C GLU A 177 21.53 -17.89 -18.93
N SER A 178 22.04 -17.35 -17.82
CA SER A 178 22.96 -16.21 -17.77
C SER A 178 24.44 -16.63 -17.68
#